data_40c4bf519426f0c35ceb4aa293c17d1d
#
_entry.id   40c4bf519426f0c35ceb4aa293c17d1d
#
_cell.length_a   1.000
_cell.length_b   1.000
_cell.length_c   1.000
_cell.angle_alpha   90.00
_cell.angle_beta   90.00
_cell.angle_gamma   90.00
#
_symmetry.space_group_name_H-M   'P 1'
#
loop_
_entity.id
_entity.type
_entity.pdbx_description
1 polymer ?
#
loop_
_entity_poly.entity_id
_entity_poly.type
_entity_poly.pdbx_seq_one_letter_code
_entity_poly.pdbx_strand_id
1 'polypeptide(L)'
;MERIKQSLSDFVHSTTAIVMITLFLFANNTVVPAQALTVKPTKTQEQLKKETLDKYSNTVYKPSQKLSDMDLKKLLQAVGFEGKALRTAWAIAKRESNGRPMAYNGNRKTGDSSYGLFQINMLGKLGIDRKEKFNLR
;
A
#
# COMPACT_ATOMS: atom_id res chain seq x y z
N MET A 1 -29.13 -30.73 -55.79
CA MET A 1 -30.03 -29.57 -55.51
C MET A 1 -30.49 -29.46 -54.05
N GLU A 2 -30.59 -30.51 -53.29
CA GLU A 2 -31.04 -30.45 -51.88
C GLU A 2 -30.08 -29.77 -50.93
N ARG A 3 -28.75 -29.92 -51.09
CA ARG A 3 -27.75 -29.28 -50.21
C ARG A 3 -27.79 -27.74 -50.25
N ILE A 4 -28.17 -27.16 -51.38
CA ILE A 4 -28.25 -25.69 -51.54
C ILE A 4 -29.48 -25.16 -50.81
N LYS A 5 -30.60 -25.89 -50.81
CA LYS A 5 -31.82 -25.48 -50.09
C LYS A 5 -31.62 -25.52 -48.57
N GLN A 6 -30.89 -26.49 -48.06
CA GLN A 6 -30.61 -26.64 -46.64
C GLN A 6 -29.70 -25.50 -46.16
N SER A 7 -28.66 -25.13 -46.90
CA SER A 7 -27.76 -24.00 -46.58
C SER A 7 -28.48 -22.66 -46.55
N LEU A 8 -29.47 -22.44 -47.45
CA LEU A 8 -30.25 -21.21 -47.44
C LEU A 8 -31.20 -21.12 -46.24
N SER A 9 -31.80 -22.27 -45.83
CA SER A 9 -32.67 -22.34 -44.65
C SER A 9 -31.91 -22.02 -43.39
N ASP A 10 -30.70 -22.57 -43.21
CA ASP A 10 -29.86 -22.33 -42.03
C ASP A 10 -29.38 -20.86 -41.94
N PHE A 11 -29.11 -20.24 -43.11
CA PHE A 11 -28.73 -18.83 -43.17
C PHE A 11 -29.88 -17.88 -42.79
N VAL A 12 -31.11 -18.19 -43.24
CA VAL A 12 -32.28 -17.36 -42.89
C VAL A 12 -32.64 -17.46 -41.41
N HIS A 13 -32.49 -18.63 -40.78
CA HIS A 13 -32.75 -18.82 -39.37
C HIS A 13 -31.67 -18.15 -38.49
N SER A 14 -30.43 -18.14 -38.96
CA SER A 14 -29.32 -17.44 -38.26
C SER A 14 -29.48 -15.91 -38.25
N THR A 15 -29.91 -15.35 -39.39
CA THR A 15 -30.11 -13.88 -39.47
C THR A 15 -31.31 -13.38 -38.66
N THR A 16 -32.40 -14.17 -38.63
CA THR A 16 -33.58 -13.81 -37.78
C THR A 16 -33.28 -13.90 -36.28
N ALA A 17 -32.48 -14.87 -35.85
CA ALA A 17 -32.04 -14.99 -34.47
C ALA A 17 -31.17 -13.79 -34.03
N ILE A 18 -30.27 -13.33 -34.89
CA ILE A 18 -29.40 -12.17 -34.59
C ILE A 18 -30.22 -10.88 -34.53
N VAL A 19 -31.20 -10.69 -35.41
CA VAL A 19 -32.07 -9.50 -35.37
C VAL A 19 -32.94 -9.48 -34.12
N MET A 20 -33.44 -10.62 -33.67
CA MET A 20 -34.26 -10.72 -32.44
C MET A 20 -33.42 -10.45 -31.19
N ILE A 21 -32.17 -10.92 -31.11
CA ILE A 21 -31.26 -10.64 -29.99
C ILE A 21 -30.91 -9.15 -29.92
N THR A 22 -30.65 -8.50 -31.07
CA THR A 22 -30.39 -7.07 -31.10
C THR A 22 -31.61 -6.21 -30.71
N LEU A 23 -32.80 -6.59 -31.12
CA LEU A 23 -34.03 -5.92 -30.68
C LEU A 23 -34.29 -6.06 -29.18
N PHE A 24 -34.00 -7.23 -28.59
CA PHE A 24 -34.17 -7.47 -27.17
C PHE A 24 -33.19 -6.67 -26.32
N LEU A 25 -31.97 -6.43 -26.82
CA LEU A 25 -30.95 -5.61 -26.14
C LEU A 25 -31.29 -4.10 -26.15
N PHE A 26 -32.04 -3.63 -27.15
CA PHE A 26 -32.50 -2.25 -27.20
C PHE A 26 -33.79 -1.96 -26.41
N ALA A 27 -34.62 -2.99 -26.16
CA ALA A 27 -35.87 -2.82 -25.42
C ALA A 27 -35.69 -2.72 -23.90
N ASN A 28 -34.56 -3.16 -23.36
CA ASN A 28 -34.23 -3.14 -21.94
C ASN A 28 -33.36 -1.95 -21.49
N ASN A 29 -33.26 -0.89 -22.29
CA ASN A 29 -32.70 0.37 -21.83
C ASN A 29 -33.72 1.07 -20.90
N THR A 30 -34.00 0.45 -19.75
CA THR A 30 -34.45 1.21 -18.59
C THR A 30 -33.29 2.08 -18.21
N VAL A 31 -33.39 3.38 -18.48
CA VAL A 31 -32.54 4.40 -17.91
C VAL A 31 -32.70 4.30 -16.40
N VAL A 32 -31.85 3.50 -15.76
CA VAL A 32 -31.68 3.55 -14.34
C VAL A 32 -31.13 4.94 -14.07
N PRO A 33 -31.84 5.82 -13.33
CA PRO A 33 -31.28 7.11 -12.99
C PRO A 33 -29.94 6.84 -12.32
N ALA A 34 -28.87 7.37 -12.90
CA ALA A 34 -27.55 7.29 -12.32
C ALA A 34 -27.64 7.97 -10.94
N GLN A 35 -27.90 7.17 -9.91
CA GLN A 35 -27.60 7.60 -8.55
C GLN A 35 -26.11 7.88 -8.59
N ALA A 36 -25.76 9.16 -8.53
CA ALA A 36 -24.41 9.61 -8.37
C ALA A 36 -23.87 8.94 -7.09
N LEU A 37 -23.25 7.77 -7.26
CA LEU A 37 -22.40 7.19 -6.24
C LEU A 37 -21.35 8.26 -6.01
N THR A 38 -21.47 8.99 -4.92
CA THR A 38 -20.43 9.89 -4.41
C THR A 38 -19.24 9.01 -4.08
N VAL A 39 -18.46 8.69 -5.12
CA VAL A 39 -17.17 8.01 -4.97
C VAL A 39 -16.31 8.99 -4.19
N LYS A 40 -16.11 8.72 -2.89
CA LYS A 40 -15.09 9.45 -2.12
C LYS A 40 -13.82 9.45 -2.94
N PRO A 41 -13.18 10.62 -3.17
CA PRO A 41 -11.95 10.67 -3.96
C PRO A 41 -10.92 9.73 -3.34
N THR A 42 -10.55 8.71 -4.10
CA THR A 42 -9.52 7.75 -3.69
C THR A 42 -8.19 8.51 -3.64
N LYS A 43 -7.59 8.56 -2.45
CA LYS A 43 -6.28 9.21 -2.26
C LYS A 43 -5.23 8.58 -3.15
N THR A 44 -4.37 9.40 -3.73
CA THR A 44 -3.23 8.91 -4.49
C THR A 44 -2.21 8.22 -3.58
N GLN A 45 -1.37 7.34 -4.14
CA GLN A 45 -0.30 6.67 -3.38
C GLN A 45 0.64 7.69 -2.70
N GLU A 46 0.94 8.79 -3.38
CA GLU A 46 1.75 9.89 -2.87
C GLU A 46 1.10 10.56 -1.63
N GLN A 47 -0.19 10.82 -1.69
CA GLN A 47 -0.94 11.38 -0.56
C GLN A 47 -0.95 10.43 0.64
N LEU A 48 -1.10 9.13 0.41
CA LEU A 48 -1.06 8.12 1.48
C LEU A 48 0.33 8.02 2.11
N LYS A 49 1.41 8.09 1.32
CA LYS A 49 2.79 8.13 1.82
C LYS A 49 3.01 9.35 2.70
N LYS A 50 2.66 10.53 2.20
CA LYS A 50 2.79 11.79 2.95
C LYS A 50 2.03 11.75 4.28
N GLU A 51 0.75 11.38 4.27
CA GLU A 51 -0.05 11.27 5.50
C GLU A 51 0.55 10.29 6.50
N THR A 52 1.09 9.17 6.01
CA THR A 52 1.77 8.19 6.86
C THR A 52 3.00 8.81 7.51
N LEU A 53 3.87 9.46 6.75
CA LEU A 53 5.07 10.12 7.28
C LEU A 53 4.71 11.22 8.28
N ASP A 54 3.74 12.08 7.96
CA ASP A 54 3.26 13.14 8.84
C ASP A 54 2.70 12.57 10.16
N LYS A 55 1.92 11.50 10.09
CA LYS A 55 1.42 10.80 11.27
C LYS A 55 2.55 10.35 12.19
N TYR A 56 3.54 9.64 11.64
CA TYR A 56 4.60 9.05 12.45
C TYR A 56 5.63 10.09 12.93
N SER A 57 5.91 11.13 12.16
CA SER A 57 6.84 12.21 12.56
C SER A 57 6.26 13.11 13.64
N ASN A 58 4.93 13.30 13.69
CA ASN A 58 4.25 14.13 14.67
C ASN A 58 3.76 13.36 15.91
N THR A 59 3.91 12.04 15.93
CA THR A 59 3.50 11.22 17.08
C THR A 59 4.60 11.17 18.11
N VAL A 60 4.28 11.53 19.35
CA VAL A 60 5.18 11.36 20.50
C VAL A 60 5.05 9.93 21.02
N TYR A 61 6.11 9.16 20.93
CA TYR A 61 6.14 7.76 21.39
C TYR A 61 6.69 7.62 22.80
N LYS A 62 6.05 6.77 23.61
CA LYS A 62 6.62 6.35 24.88
C LYS A 62 7.78 5.38 24.65
N PRO A 63 8.81 5.32 25.54
CA PRO A 63 9.96 4.41 25.36
C PRO A 63 9.58 2.93 25.23
N SER A 64 8.52 2.49 25.89
CA SER A 64 8.02 1.11 25.84
C SER A 64 7.04 0.86 24.69
N GLN A 65 6.58 1.89 24.00
CA GLN A 65 5.56 1.77 22.94
C GLN A 65 6.14 1.06 21.71
N LYS A 66 5.37 0.10 21.19
CA LYS A 66 5.70 -0.64 19.98
C LYS A 66 4.74 -0.26 18.87
N LEU A 67 5.24 -0.19 17.65
CA LEU A 67 4.40 -0.19 16.46
C LEU A 67 3.84 -1.59 16.24
N SER A 68 2.58 -1.67 15.78
CA SER A 68 2.05 -2.93 15.25
C SER A 68 2.82 -3.34 14.00
N ASP A 69 2.81 -4.62 13.65
CA ASP A 69 3.49 -5.10 12.43
C ASP A 69 2.94 -4.42 11.17
N MET A 70 1.66 -4.10 11.17
CA MET A 70 1.02 -3.39 10.06
C MET A 70 1.49 -1.93 10.01
N ASP A 71 1.54 -1.22 11.14
CA ASP A 71 2.00 0.16 11.19
C ASP A 71 3.48 0.28 10.82
N LEU A 72 4.31 -0.64 11.33
CA LEU A 72 5.73 -0.69 10.97
C LEU A 72 5.93 -0.91 9.47
N LYS A 73 5.20 -1.84 8.86
CA LYS A 73 5.25 -2.07 7.41
C LYS A 73 4.78 -0.85 6.62
N LYS A 74 3.68 -0.19 7.03
CA LYS A 74 3.20 1.04 6.38
C LYS A 74 4.24 2.16 6.44
N LEU A 75 4.89 2.34 7.60
CA LEU A 75 5.96 3.32 7.75
C LEU A 75 7.13 3.02 6.82
N LEU A 76 7.59 1.77 6.78
CA LEU A 76 8.68 1.34 5.90
C LEU A 76 8.33 1.53 4.42
N GLN A 77 7.10 1.23 4.01
CA GLN A 77 6.62 1.50 2.65
C GLN A 77 6.59 3.00 2.34
N ALA A 78 6.16 3.82 3.28
CA ALA A 78 6.12 5.27 3.10
C ALA A 78 7.51 5.88 2.87
N VAL A 79 8.56 5.31 3.50
CA VAL A 79 9.97 5.72 3.26
C VAL A 79 10.63 5.00 2.07
N GLY A 80 9.89 4.20 1.30
CA GLY A 80 10.34 3.65 0.02
C GLY A 80 10.83 2.20 0.04
N PHE A 81 10.67 1.45 1.13
CA PHE A 81 10.98 0.02 1.11
C PHE A 81 9.86 -0.77 0.44
N GLU A 82 10.21 -1.65 -0.52
CA GLU A 82 9.25 -2.47 -1.26
C GLU A 82 9.72 -3.93 -1.38
N GLY A 83 8.79 -4.84 -1.66
CA GLY A 83 9.09 -6.24 -1.97
C GLY A 83 9.97 -6.96 -0.95
N LYS A 84 11.12 -7.47 -1.39
CA LYS A 84 12.10 -8.16 -0.53
C LYS A 84 12.75 -7.21 0.47
N ALA A 85 13.05 -5.97 0.05
CA ALA A 85 13.66 -4.96 0.92
C ALA A 85 12.73 -4.59 2.09
N LEU A 86 11.43 -4.48 1.86
CA LEU A 86 10.44 -4.24 2.92
C LEU A 86 10.44 -5.37 3.97
N ARG A 87 10.44 -6.63 3.50
CA ARG A 87 10.47 -7.78 4.43
C ARG A 87 11.75 -7.80 5.26
N THR A 88 12.88 -7.53 4.63
CA THR A 88 14.19 -7.46 5.30
C THR A 88 14.23 -6.32 6.31
N ALA A 89 13.83 -5.10 5.94
CA ALA A 89 13.81 -3.94 6.83
C ALA A 89 12.87 -4.17 8.02
N TRP A 90 11.69 -4.75 7.80
CA TRP A 90 10.76 -5.13 8.86
C TRP A 90 11.39 -6.13 9.84
N ALA A 91 12.02 -7.20 9.33
CA ALA A 91 12.66 -8.21 10.17
C ALA A 91 13.82 -7.64 11.00
N ILE A 92 14.63 -6.75 10.42
CA ILE A 92 15.70 -6.04 11.13
C ILE A 92 15.11 -5.18 12.26
N ALA A 93 14.13 -4.33 11.97
CA ALA A 93 13.51 -3.48 12.98
C ALA A 93 12.86 -4.29 14.12
N LYS A 94 12.25 -5.43 13.81
CA LYS A 94 11.71 -6.36 14.82
C LYS A 94 12.80 -6.95 15.68
N ARG A 95 13.93 -7.36 15.10
CA ARG A 95 15.06 -7.93 15.82
C ARG A 95 15.76 -6.89 16.70
N GLU A 96 16.04 -5.72 16.17
CA GLU A 96 16.86 -4.69 16.84
C GLU A 96 16.10 -3.96 17.95
N SER A 97 14.84 -3.61 17.74
CA SER A 97 14.07 -2.79 18.67
C SER A 97 12.75 -3.41 19.13
N ASN A 98 12.38 -4.57 18.58
CA ASN A 98 11.04 -5.13 18.71
C ASN A 98 9.93 -4.16 18.24
N GLY A 99 10.23 -3.33 17.23
CA GLY A 99 9.32 -2.34 16.67
C GLY A 99 9.10 -1.11 17.58
N ARG A 100 10.01 -0.81 18.48
CA ARG A 100 9.95 0.40 19.36
C ARG A 100 10.66 1.58 18.71
N PRO A 101 9.93 2.66 18.33
CA PRO A 101 10.55 3.85 17.71
C PRO A 101 11.55 4.56 18.64
N MET A 102 11.30 4.52 19.96
CA MET A 102 12.14 5.16 20.98
C MET A 102 13.04 4.16 21.70
N ALA A 103 13.39 3.04 21.05
CA ALA A 103 14.33 2.10 21.63
C ALA A 103 15.70 2.77 21.80
N TYR A 104 16.29 2.62 22.96
CA TYR A 104 17.63 3.08 23.27
C TYR A 104 18.44 1.96 23.91
N ASN A 105 19.64 1.75 23.41
CA ASN A 105 20.63 0.86 24.00
C ASN A 105 21.91 1.67 24.27
N GLY A 106 22.16 1.94 25.54
CA GLY A 106 23.34 2.67 26.02
C GLY A 106 24.20 1.76 26.86
N ASN A 107 25.14 1.05 26.26
CA ASN A 107 26.10 0.25 26.98
C ASN A 107 27.43 0.99 27.15
N ARG A 108 27.65 1.57 28.32
CA ARG A 108 28.87 2.31 28.64
C ARG A 108 30.15 1.48 28.55
N LYS A 109 30.07 0.15 28.76
CA LYS A 109 31.24 -0.73 28.71
C LYS A 109 31.74 -0.95 27.26
N THR A 110 30.80 -1.05 26.32
CA THR A 110 31.12 -1.22 24.89
C THR A 110 31.12 0.09 24.13
N GLY A 111 30.78 1.22 24.79
CA GLY A 111 30.62 2.50 24.13
C GLY A 111 29.45 2.53 23.17
N ASP A 112 28.44 1.74 23.36
CA ASP A 112 27.27 1.73 22.47
C ASP A 112 26.25 2.81 22.86
N SER A 113 25.71 3.48 21.85
CA SER A 113 24.65 4.49 21.99
C SER A 113 23.73 4.40 20.77
N SER A 114 22.91 3.36 20.77
CA SER A 114 22.07 3.01 19.63
C SER A 114 20.62 3.41 19.85
N TYR A 115 19.97 3.99 18.81
CA TYR A 115 18.64 4.56 18.89
C TYR A 115 17.70 4.03 17.79
N GLY A 116 16.42 4.01 18.14
CA GLY A 116 15.31 3.88 17.21
C GLY A 116 15.07 2.47 16.70
N LEU A 117 14.24 2.38 15.67
CA LEU A 117 13.78 1.10 15.11
C LEU A 117 14.92 0.19 14.66
N PHE A 118 15.99 0.77 14.12
CA PHE A 118 17.14 0.04 13.55
C PHE A 118 18.37 0.04 14.47
N GLN A 119 18.27 0.55 15.67
CA GLN A 119 19.36 0.66 16.63
C GLN A 119 20.64 1.23 16.02
N ILE A 120 20.49 2.43 15.42
CA ILE A 120 21.60 3.10 14.78
C ILE A 120 22.52 3.70 15.83
N ASN A 121 23.79 3.32 15.82
CA ASN A 121 24.78 3.84 16.74
C ASN A 121 25.09 5.33 16.45
N MET A 122 25.00 6.15 17.50
CA MET A 122 25.15 7.61 17.46
C MET A 122 26.43 8.08 18.15
N LEU A 123 27.40 7.21 18.38
CA LEU A 123 28.68 7.59 19.03
C LEU A 123 29.65 8.26 18.08
N GLY A 124 30.44 9.19 18.66
CA GLY A 124 31.56 9.83 18.00
C GLY A 124 31.17 10.59 16.74
N LYS A 125 32.05 10.57 15.73
CA LYS A 125 31.81 11.25 14.44
C LYS A 125 30.54 10.78 13.75
N LEU A 126 30.20 9.48 13.83
CA LEU A 126 28.95 8.95 13.28
C LEU A 126 27.70 9.58 13.89
N GLY A 127 27.74 9.90 15.19
CA GLY A 127 26.65 10.59 15.87
C GLY A 127 26.46 12.02 15.37
N ILE A 128 27.55 12.75 15.13
CA ILE A 128 27.51 14.11 14.57
C ILE A 128 26.89 14.09 13.17
N ASP A 129 27.39 13.25 12.28
CA ASP A 129 26.89 13.16 10.90
C ASP A 129 25.44 12.69 10.80
N ARG A 130 24.97 11.93 11.79
CA ARG A 130 23.61 11.37 11.83
C ARG A 130 22.60 12.23 12.58
N LYS A 131 23.04 13.08 13.50
CA LYS A 131 22.18 13.93 14.35
C LYS A 131 21.22 14.79 13.54
N GLU A 132 21.67 15.33 12.41
CA GLU A 132 20.82 16.12 11.52
C GLU A 132 19.78 15.27 10.76
N LYS A 133 20.09 13.98 10.54
CA LYS A 133 19.22 13.04 9.81
C LYS A 133 18.20 12.34 10.72
N PHE A 134 18.46 12.33 12.02
CA PHE A 134 17.56 11.76 13.02
C PHE A 134 16.92 12.89 13.82
N ASN A 135 15.68 13.20 13.52
CA ASN A 135 14.87 14.10 14.32
C ASN A 135 14.47 13.37 15.61
N LEU A 136 15.40 13.36 16.58
CA LEU A 136 15.17 12.83 17.94
C LEU A 136 14.41 13.90 18.74
N ARG A 137 13.10 14.02 18.48
CA ARG A 137 12.19 14.82 19.31
C ARG A 137 11.65 14.00 20.46
#